data_e0c1627b5ed52b9a1bf076ae44a7540a
#
_entry.id   e0c1627b5ed52b9a1bf076ae44a7540a
#
_cell.length_a   1.000
_cell.length_b   1.000
_cell.length_c   1.000
_cell.angle_alpha   90.00
_cell.angle_beta   90.00
_cell.angle_gamma   90.00
#
_symmetry.space_group_name_H-M   'P 1'
#
loop_
_entity.id
_entity.type
_entity.pdbx_description
1 polymer ?
#
loop_
_entity_poly.entity_id
_entity_poly.type
_entity_poly.pdbx_seq_one_letter_code
_entity_poly.pdbx_strand_id
1 'polypeptide(L)'
;KQGTYAALGAGIGRGLVEEGLDNKPFGDKWVYGVEEYRNYCKDFTPEKTEAITGVPADLIVKAARMYAEGPGSFALTSQSLSHSRNGVNSARALLNIPAILGYVDIPGGALFGVGPKGYIVHDNGLTEDFVDYNWFKAHKKDRLDKDFVPVWNHTQVQFNPNQLPEHVKNGKLRGMVAFGFNVMIWPQPQVYAEAIKNMDFSCATDYFYRDETHHDMDIILPAAMNYERYAPFGTHAGNKVSVRTPVKPMGEAKEDWWIALQLGCLVDDPKHFFDGDPVKACDSILKEWGTTYADAQKNLPNMTQVQGAKQQQLKYEQGLPRPAGQPGFDTPSSTNELSY
;
A
#
# COMPACT_ATOMS: atom_id res chain seq x y z
N LYS A 1 6.63 -18.61 14.88
CA LYS A 1 5.50 -19.22 14.13
C LYS A 1 4.79 -18.14 13.32
N GLN A 2 4.41 -18.46 12.10
CA GLN A 2 3.65 -17.55 11.24
C GLN A 2 2.28 -17.20 11.87
N GLY A 3 1.83 -15.96 11.72
CA GLY A 3 0.53 -15.50 12.25
C GLY A 3 0.54 -15.08 13.73
N THR A 4 1.68 -15.15 14.43
CA THR A 4 1.79 -14.82 15.86
C THR A 4 2.47 -13.46 16.13
N TYR A 5 2.53 -12.59 15.13
CA TYR A 5 3.27 -11.32 15.20
C TYR A 5 2.67 -10.34 16.22
N ALA A 6 1.35 -10.35 16.42
CA ALA A 6 0.71 -9.52 17.44
C ALA A 6 1.21 -9.86 18.84
N ALA A 7 1.31 -11.16 19.16
CA ALA A 7 1.84 -11.61 20.44
C ALA A 7 3.33 -11.25 20.59
N LEU A 8 4.11 -11.35 19.51
CA LEU A 8 5.52 -10.93 19.53
C LEU A 8 5.65 -9.44 19.81
N GLY A 9 4.88 -8.60 19.12
CA GLY A 9 4.86 -7.15 19.35
C GLY A 9 4.46 -6.79 20.79
N ALA A 10 3.44 -7.46 21.34
CA ALA A 10 3.03 -7.26 22.73
C ALA A 10 4.11 -7.71 23.74
N GLY A 11 4.78 -8.83 23.47
CA GLY A 11 5.89 -9.31 24.32
C GLY A 11 7.10 -8.36 24.32
N ILE A 12 7.46 -7.80 23.16
CA ILE A 12 8.49 -6.76 23.06
C ILE A 12 8.01 -5.49 23.80
N GLY A 13 6.76 -5.05 23.59
CA GLY A 13 6.16 -3.92 24.29
C GLY A 13 6.19 -4.09 25.82
N ARG A 14 5.89 -5.29 26.33
CA ARG A 14 6.04 -5.61 27.74
C ARG A 14 7.47 -5.38 28.23
N GLY A 15 8.47 -5.90 27.52
CA GLY A 15 9.87 -5.71 27.89
C GLY A 15 10.26 -4.23 27.99
N LEU A 16 9.78 -3.41 27.05
CA LEU A 16 10.00 -1.96 27.08
C LEU A 16 9.39 -1.30 28.32
N VAL A 17 8.14 -1.65 28.63
CA VAL A 17 7.40 -1.07 29.76
C VAL A 17 7.97 -1.52 31.11
N GLU A 18 8.25 -2.80 31.29
CA GLU A 18 8.75 -3.34 32.58
C GLU A 18 10.15 -2.87 32.91
N GLU A 19 11.01 -2.70 31.91
CA GLU A 19 12.36 -2.17 32.12
C GLU A 19 12.38 -0.63 32.15
N GLY A 20 11.23 0.03 32.00
CA GLY A 20 11.12 1.50 32.03
C GLY A 20 11.83 2.18 30.86
N LEU A 21 11.90 1.50 29.72
CA LEU A 21 12.56 1.98 28.49
C LEU A 21 11.63 2.81 27.61
N ASP A 22 10.33 2.82 27.90
CA ASP A 22 9.35 3.62 27.19
C ASP A 22 9.54 5.13 27.44
N ASN A 23 9.27 5.94 26.42
CA ASN A 23 9.40 7.40 26.49
C ASN A 23 8.15 8.02 27.15
N LYS A 24 8.14 8.11 28.47
CA LYS A 24 7.01 8.65 29.24
C LYS A 24 6.63 10.08 28.84
N PRO A 25 7.57 11.07 28.71
CA PRO A 25 7.21 12.42 28.27
C PRO A 25 6.52 12.47 26.90
N PHE A 26 6.93 11.62 25.96
CA PHE A 26 6.28 11.51 24.66
C PHE A 26 4.90 10.85 24.80
N GLY A 27 4.84 9.76 25.56
CA GLY A 27 3.61 9.02 25.83
C GLY A 27 2.53 9.92 26.43
N ASP A 28 2.84 10.65 27.46
CA ASP A 28 1.91 11.55 28.17
C ASP A 28 1.38 12.68 27.29
N LYS A 29 2.19 13.18 26.36
CA LYS A 29 1.82 14.31 25.51
C LYS A 29 1.19 13.90 24.17
N TRP A 30 1.70 12.85 23.56
CA TRP A 30 1.46 12.56 22.15
C TRP A 30 0.82 11.20 21.86
N VAL A 31 0.57 10.37 22.89
CA VAL A 31 0.05 9.02 22.68
C VAL A 31 -1.23 8.81 23.46
N TYR A 32 -2.28 8.35 22.78
CA TYR A 32 -3.53 7.94 23.39
C TYR A 32 -3.53 6.43 23.70
N GLY A 33 -4.03 6.04 24.87
CA GLY A 33 -4.18 4.62 25.24
C GLY A 33 -2.89 3.99 25.83
N VAL A 34 -1.94 4.79 26.35
CA VAL A 34 -0.67 4.28 26.89
C VAL A 34 -0.88 3.37 28.08
N GLU A 35 -1.75 3.75 29.04
CA GLU A 35 -1.99 2.94 30.24
C GLU A 35 -2.73 1.64 29.92
N GLU A 36 -3.71 1.69 29.02
CA GLU A 36 -4.40 0.52 28.52
C GLU A 36 -3.45 -0.42 27.81
N TYR A 37 -2.54 0.11 26.99
CA TYR A 37 -1.49 -0.66 26.32
C TYR A 37 -0.54 -1.32 27.31
N ARG A 38 -0.08 -0.57 28.32
CA ARG A 38 0.75 -1.12 29.40
C ARG A 38 0.07 -2.28 30.10
N ASN A 39 -1.22 -2.12 30.41
CA ASN A 39 -2.02 -3.17 31.05
C ASN A 39 -2.18 -4.39 30.15
N TYR A 40 -2.47 -4.19 28.87
CA TYR A 40 -2.56 -5.27 27.90
C TYR A 40 -1.26 -6.06 27.77
N CYS A 41 -0.12 -5.38 27.68
CA CYS A 41 1.20 -6.02 27.55
C CYS A 41 1.58 -6.89 28.76
N LYS A 42 1.04 -6.62 29.97
CA LYS A 42 1.34 -7.42 31.18
C LYS A 42 1.08 -8.91 31.01
N ASP A 43 0.10 -9.26 30.18
CA ASP A 43 -0.27 -10.65 29.91
C ASP A 43 0.71 -11.40 28.99
N PHE A 44 1.63 -10.71 28.35
CA PHE A 44 2.59 -11.27 27.39
C PHE A 44 3.98 -11.42 28.00
N THR A 45 4.11 -12.23 29.08
CA THR A 45 5.42 -12.54 29.63
C THR A 45 6.34 -13.14 28.56
N PRO A 46 7.67 -13.01 28.69
CA PRO A 46 8.61 -13.60 27.73
C PRO A 46 8.32 -15.10 27.47
N GLU A 47 8.06 -15.87 28.54
CA GLU A 47 7.76 -17.32 28.47
C GLU A 47 6.44 -17.60 27.77
N LYS A 48 5.38 -16.82 28.09
CA LYS A 48 4.09 -16.96 27.40
C LYS A 48 4.21 -16.57 25.92
N THR A 49 4.96 -15.52 25.62
CA THR A 49 5.22 -15.09 24.26
C THR A 49 6.01 -16.13 23.50
N GLU A 50 7.03 -16.74 24.11
CA GLU A 50 7.77 -17.87 23.55
C GLU A 50 6.83 -19.05 23.23
N ALA A 51 5.99 -19.44 24.17
CA ALA A 51 5.05 -20.54 23.96
C ALA A 51 4.14 -20.32 22.73
N ILE A 52 3.67 -19.08 22.53
CA ILE A 52 2.82 -18.70 21.40
C ILE A 52 3.63 -18.63 20.11
N THR A 53 4.75 -17.90 20.12
CA THR A 53 5.49 -17.51 18.91
C THR A 53 6.55 -18.50 18.48
N GLY A 54 7.14 -19.23 19.43
CA GLY A 54 8.31 -20.05 19.26
C GLY A 54 9.62 -19.25 19.22
N VAL A 55 9.59 -17.95 19.52
CA VAL A 55 10.79 -17.13 19.70
C VAL A 55 11.25 -17.26 21.15
N PRO A 56 12.52 -17.62 21.42
CA PRO A 56 13.04 -17.75 22.79
C PRO A 56 12.82 -16.52 23.64
N ALA A 57 12.48 -16.71 24.91
CA ALA A 57 12.13 -15.64 25.84
C ALA A 57 13.26 -14.60 26.01
N ASP A 58 14.50 -15.05 26.06
CA ASP A 58 15.69 -14.20 26.14
C ASP A 58 15.86 -13.31 24.91
N LEU A 59 15.54 -13.83 23.73
CA LEU A 59 15.59 -13.04 22.47
C LEU A 59 14.48 -12.00 22.41
N ILE A 60 13.31 -12.25 23.00
CA ILE A 60 12.23 -11.26 23.08
C ILE A 60 12.66 -10.09 23.96
N VAL A 61 13.24 -10.37 25.13
CA VAL A 61 13.78 -9.33 26.03
C VAL A 61 14.94 -8.57 25.38
N LYS A 62 15.84 -9.30 24.73
CA LYS A 62 16.94 -8.69 23.98
C LYS A 62 16.45 -7.76 22.88
N ALA A 63 15.41 -8.15 22.13
CA ALA A 63 14.82 -7.33 21.09
C ALA A 63 14.25 -6.02 21.66
N ALA A 64 13.53 -6.08 22.79
CA ALA A 64 13.01 -4.88 23.46
C ALA A 64 14.13 -3.89 23.79
N ARG A 65 15.23 -4.36 24.41
CA ARG A 65 16.38 -3.52 24.71
C ARG A 65 17.04 -2.92 23.47
N MET A 66 17.24 -3.75 22.43
CA MET A 66 17.81 -3.28 21.16
C MET A 66 16.96 -2.19 20.49
N TYR A 67 15.64 -2.28 20.57
CA TYR A 67 14.77 -1.22 20.08
C TYR A 67 14.97 0.10 20.81
N ALA A 68 15.26 0.07 22.12
CA ALA A 68 15.43 1.26 22.95
C ALA A 68 16.85 1.83 22.94
N GLU A 69 17.88 1.04 22.62
CA GLU A 69 19.30 1.44 22.72
C GLU A 69 19.72 2.46 21.66
N GLY A 70 19.04 2.54 20.53
CA GLY A 70 19.44 3.41 19.41
C GLY A 70 18.92 4.83 19.54
N PRO A 71 19.45 5.76 18.74
CA PRO A 71 18.91 7.13 18.62
C PRO A 71 17.57 7.17 17.88
N GLY A 72 17.07 6.02 17.41
CA GLY A 72 15.81 5.80 16.74
C GLY A 72 15.72 4.35 16.28
N SER A 73 14.50 3.82 16.19
CA SER A 73 14.21 2.51 15.64
C SER A 73 12.84 2.52 14.96
N PHE A 74 12.61 1.56 14.06
CA PHE A 74 11.33 1.38 13.42
C PHE A 74 11.05 -0.09 13.16
N ALA A 75 9.78 -0.42 12.97
CA ALA A 75 9.36 -1.74 12.53
C ALA A 75 9.03 -1.70 11.03
N LEU A 76 9.72 -2.52 10.25
CA LEU A 76 9.40 -2.68 8.84
C LEU A 76 8.27 -3.69 8.71
N THR A 77 7.09 -3.21 8.32
CA THR A 77 5.93 -4.04 8.02
C THR A 77 5.85 -4.31 6.53
N SER A 78 5.31 -5.48 6.16
CA SER A 78 5.21 -5.91 4.77
C SER A 78 3.87 -6.61 4.53
N GLN A 79 3.56 -6.83 3.27
CA GLN A 79 2.34 -7.52 2.83
C GLN A 79 2.15 -8.89 3.49
N SER A 80 3.21 -9.65 3.68
CA SER A 80 3.15 -10.95 4.36
C SER A 80 2.62 -10.87 5.79
N LEU A 81 2.82 -9.74 6.46
CA LEU A 81 2.28 -9.48 7.79
C LEU A 81 0.77 -9.15 7.70
N SER A 82 0.40 -8.26 6.78
CA SER A 82 -0.99 -7.79 6.63
C SER A 82 -1.89 -8.80 5.94
N HIS A 83 -1.36 -9.67 5.07
CA HIS A 83 -2.10 -10.71 4.35
C HIS A 83 -2.38 -11.93 5.23
N SER A 84 -2.77 -11.72 6.46
CA SER A 84 -3.16 -12.78 7.39
C SER A 84 -4.48 -12.42 8.08
N ARG A 85 -5.16 -13.43 8.65
CA ARG A 85 -6.44 -13.23 9.35
C ARG A 85 -6.35 -12.16 10.45
N ASN A 86 -5.20 -12.03 11.09
CA ASN A 86 -4.93 -11.04 12.13
C ASN A 86 -3.92 -9.97 11.68
N GLY A 87 -3.84 -9.68 10.39
CA GLY A 87 -2.81 -8.84 9.80
C GLY A 87 -2.82 -7.41 10.31
N VAL A 88 -3.98 -6.79 10.44
CA VAL A 88 -4.12 -5.42 10.95
C VAL A 88 -3.57 -5.30 12.38
N ASN A 89 -3.98 -6.19 13.29
CA ASN A 89 -3.50 -6.17 14.66
C ASN A 89 -2.01 -6.52 14.74
N SER A 90 -1.53 -7.41 13.87
CA SER A 90 -0.10 -7.75 13.79
C SER A 90 0.75 -6.55 13.38
N ALA A 91 0.32 -5.79 12.36
CA ALA A 91 1.01 -4.58 11.93
C ALA A 91 0.99 -3.50 13.04
N ARG A 92 -0.18 -3.27 13.64
CA ARG A 92 -0.36 -2.30 14.73
C ARG A 92 0.51 -2.64 15.94
N ALA A 93 0.54 -3.89 16.39
CA ALA A 93 1.35 -4.32 17.52
C ALA A 93 2.85 -4.04 17.34
N LEU A 94 3.36 -4.16 16.10
CA LEU A 94 4.75 -3.81 15.79
C LEU A 94 4.95 -2.29 15.70
N LEU A 95 3.98 -1.55 15.15
CA LEU A 95 4.05 -0.09 15.04
C LEU A 95 3.89 0.62 16.39
N ASN A 96 3.26 -0.02 17.38
CA ASN A 96 3.21 0.51 18.74
C ASN A 96 4.61 0.62 19.37
N ILE A 97 5.58 -0.20 18.95
CA ILE A 97 6.95 -0.17 19.52
C ILE A 97 7.62 1.19 19.29
N PRO A 98 7.82 1.69 18.07
CA PRO A 98 8.37 3.03 17.87
C PRO A 98 7.47 4.13 18.44
N ALA A 99 6.16 3.92 18.52
CA ALA A 99 5.23 4.89 19.10
C ALA A 99 5.49 5.11 20.60
N ILE A 100 5.61 4.04 21.41
CA ILE A 100 5.86 4.19 22.85
C ILE A 100 7.29 4.62 23.17
N LEU A 101 8.23 4.41 22.25
CA LEU A 101 9.60 4.90 22.37
C LEU A 101 9.74 6.38 21.95
N GLY A 102 8.70 6.98 21.36
CA GLY A 102 8.79 8.34 20.81
C GLY A 102 9.62 8.43 19.52
N TYR A 103 9.84 7.31 18.85
CA TYR A 103 10.63 7.25 17.62
C TYR A 103 9.77 7.49 16.37
N VAL A 104 8.97 8.53 16.46
CA VAL A 104 8.03 8.92 15.40
C VAL A 104 8.49 10.24 14.78
N ASP A 105 8.66 10.23 13.47
CA ASP A 105 9.06 11.39 12.65
C ASP A 105 10.38 12.04 13.07
N ILE A 106 11.33 11.22 13.52
CA ILE A 106 12.70 11.59 13.87
C ILE A 106 13.71 10.80 13.01
N PRO A 107 15.00 11.22 12.95
CA PRO A 107 16.04 10.45 12.26
C PRO A 107 16.14 9.02 12.82
N GLY A 108 16.18 8.02 11.95
CA GLY A 108 16.25 6.61 12.34
C GLY A 108 14.95 6.00 12.86
N GLY A 109 13.92 6.81 13.08
CA GLY A 109 12.58 6.37 13.50
C GLY A 109 11.59 6.16 12.35
N ALA A 110 10.32 5.95 12.70
CA ALA A 110 9.22 5.85 11.75
C ALA A 110 8.88 7.25 11.20
N LEU A 111 9.10 7.47 9.92
CA LEU A 111 8.87 8.76 9.27
C LEU A 111 7.51 8.80 8.60
N PHE A 112 6.81 9.94 8.72
CA PHE A 112 5.71 10.26 7.82
C PHE A 112 6.28 10.71 6.47
N GLY A 113 5.96 9.97 5.42
CA GLY A 113 6.36 10.32 4.07
C GLY A 113 5.74 11.64 3.62
N VAL A 114 6.43 12.35 2.74
CA VAL A 114 5.89 13.45 1.95
C VAL A 114 6.03 13.09 0.49
N GLY A 115 5.01 13.44 -0.29
CA GLY A 115 4.99 13.20 -1.73
C GLY A 115 5.10 14.50 -2.54
N PRO A 116 5.19 14.40 -3.86
CA PRO A 116 5.03 15.52 -4.77
C PRO A 116 3.70 16.25 -4.54
N LYS A 117 3.65 17.52 -4.92
CA LYS A 117 2.44 18.35 -4.76
C LYS A 117 1.26 17.72 -5.52
N GLY A 118 0.12 17.59 -4.83
CA GLY A 118 -1.10 17.03 -5.44
C GLY A 118 -1.05 15.51 -5.68
N TYR A 119 0.04 14.84 -5.33
CA TYR A 119 0.16 13.39 -5.49
C TYR A 119 -0.51 12.67 -4.33
N ILE A 120 -1.72 12.26 -4.54
CA ILE A 120 -2.39 11.31 -3.65
C ILE A 120 -2.04 9.92 -4.18
N VAL A 121 -1.02 9.31 -3.56
CA VAL A 121 -0.77 7.88 -3.75
C VAL A 121 -1.87 7.13 -3.01
N HIS A 122 -2.99 6.94 -3.68
CA HIS A 122 -3.77 5.78 -3.35
C HIS A 122 -3.08 4.58 -3.98
N ASP A 123 -2.90 3.50 -3.24
CA ASP A 123 -2.37 2.23 -3.74
C ASP A 123 -3.07 1.75 -5.02
N ASN A 124 -4.12 2.39 -5.40
CA ASN A 124 -5.01 2.06 -6.50
C ASN A 124 -5.00 3.06 -7.65
N GLY A 125 -4.09 4.00 -7.67
CA GLY A 125 -3.86 4.89 -8.81
C GLY A 125 -5.02 5.82 -9.18
N LEU A 126 -6.02 5.95 -8.32
CA LEU A 126 -7.16 6.83 -8.55
C LEU A 126 -6.87 8.19 -7.95
N THR A 127 -6.44 9.13 -8.78
CA THR A 127 -6.43 10.55 -8.43
C THR A 127 -7.82 11.14 -8.68
N GLU A 128 -8.18 12.22 -7.98
CA GLU A 128 -9.45 12.93 -8.20
C GLU A 128 -9.59 13.41 -9.65
N ASP A 129 -8.48 13.59 -10.36
CA ASP A 129 -8.45 14.03 -11.75
C ASP A 129 -8.84 12.93 -12.76
N PHE A 130 -8.68 11.66 -12.40
CA PHE A 130 -9.01 10.52 -13.26
C PHE A 130 -10.32 9.84 -12.91
N VAL A 131 -10.87 10.14 -11.73
CA VAL A 131 -12.10 9.51 -11.24
C VAL A 131 -12.93 10.57 -10.54
N ASP A 132 -14.18 10.71 -10.95
CA ASP A 132 -15.13 11.52 -10.20
C ASP A 132 -15.42 10.87 -8.84
N TYR A 133 -14.64 11.28 -7.84
CA TYR A 133 -14.74 10.78 -6.48
C TYR A 133 -16.11 11.06 -5.85
N ASN A 134 -16.78 12.12 -6.28
CA ASN A 134 -18.14 12.42 -5.84
C ASN A 134 -19.13 11.44 -6.44
N TRP A 135 -18.93 11.04 -7.71
CA TRP A 135 -19.70 9.97 -8.32
C TRP A 135 -19.56 8.67 -7.54
N PHE A 136 -18.34 8.25 -7.20
CA PHE A 136 -18.09 7.07 -6.36
C PHE A 136 -18.77 7.14 -5.01
N LYS A 137 -18.67 8.29 -4.31
CA LYS A 137 -19.35 8.50 -3.03
C LYS A 137 -20.85 8.35 -3.15
N ALA A 138 -21.45 8.88 -4.19
CA ALA A 138 -22.89 8.80 -4.45
C ALA A 138 -23.35 7.37 -4.78
N HIS A 139 -22.48 6.56 -5.40
CA HIS A 139 -22.80 5.22 -5.88
C HIS A 139 -22.26 4.09 -4.98
N LYS A 140 -21.82 4.38 -3.77
CA LYS A 140 -21.37 3.35 -2.79
C LYS A 140 -22.41 2.24 -2.57
N LYS A 141 -23.69 2.57 -2.60
CA LYS A 141 -24.80 1.62 -2.47
C LYS A 141 -24.90 0.60 -3.61
N ASP A 142 -24.31 0.93 -4.77
CA ASP A 142 -24.39 0.11 -5.98
C ASP A 142 -23.18 -0.85 -6.11
N ARG A 143 -22.27 -0.83 -5.16
CA ARG A 143 -21.09 -1.70 -5.15
C ARG A 143 -21.47 -3.17 -5.02
N LEU A 144 -20.72 -4.03 -5.71
CA LEU A 144 -20.92 -5.48 -5.68
C LEU A 144 -20.78 -6.09 -4.28
N ASP A 145 -19.90 -5.56 -3.46
CA ASP A 145 -19.49 -6.11 -2.16
C ASP A 145 -19.92 -5.25 -0.95
N LYS A 146 -20.86 -4.34 -1.16
CA LYS A 146 -21.29 -3.33 -0.16
C LYS A 146 -21.66 -3.90 1.22
N ASP A 147 -22.19 -5.11 1.26
CA ASP A 147 -22.68 -5.76 2.48
C ASP A 147 -21.62 -6.61 3.20
N PHE A 148 -20.48 -6.87 2.55
CA PHE A 148 -19.46 -7.79 3.03
C PHE A 148 -18.33 -7.15 3.83
N VAL A 149 -17.89 -5.97 3.42
CA VAL A 149 -16.66 -5.36 3.94
C VAL A 149 -16.85 -3.85 4.15
N PRO A 150 -17.59 -3.46 5.22
CA PRO A 150 -17.98 -2.05 5.42
C PRO A 150 -16.78 -1.10 5.51
N VAL A 151 -15.67 -1.49 6.15
CA VAL A 151 -14.44 -0.66 6.21
C VAL A 151 -13.82 -0.49 4.83
N TRP A 152 -13.72 -1.57 4.06
CA TRP A 152 -13.22 -1.54 2.69
C TRP A 152 -14.06 -0.62 1.81
N ASN A 153 -15.38 -0.70 1.93
CA ASN A 153 -16.31 0.15 1.20
C ASN A 153 -16.18 1.64 1.52
N HIS A 154 -15.66 2.00 2.69
CA HIS A 154 -15.36 3.38 3.05
C HIS A 154 -14.04 3.89 2.48
N THR A 155 -13.06 3.04 2.37
CA THR A 155 -11.67 3.41 2.07
C THR A 155 -11.25 3.10 0.64
N GLN A 156 -11.95 2.19 -0.04
CA GLN A 156 -11.56 1.70 -1.36
C GLN A 156 -12.70 1.84 -2.38
N VAL A 157 -12.34 2.08 -3.64
CA VAL A 157 -13.30 2.12 -4.77
C VAL A 157 -13.44 0.76 -5.43
N GLN A 158 -12.48 -0.12 -5.28
CA GLN A 158 -12.46 -1.48 -5.82
C GLN A 158 -13.35 -2.40 -5.00
N PHE A 159 -13.90 -3.44 -5.61
CA PHE A 159 -14.49 -4.54 -4.86
C PHE A 159 -13.39 -5.43 -4.24
N ASN A 160 -13.74 -6.15 -3.18
CA ASN A 160 -12.81 -7.08 -2.56
C ASN A 160 -12.61 -8.32 -3.46
N PRO A 161 -11.38 -8.58 -3.97
CA PRO A 161 -11.14 -9.69 -4.90
C PRO A 161 -11.44 -11.07 -4.31
N ASN A 162 -11.48 -11.22 -2.99
CA ASN A 162 -11.89 -12.47 -2.35
C ASN A 162 -13.35 -12.84 -2.66
N GLN A 163 -14.16 -11.89 -3.13
CA GLN A 163 -15.55 -12.12 -3.52
C GLN A 163 -15.71 -12.46 -5.01
N LEU A 164 -14.65 -12.48 -5.80
CA LEU A 164 -14.69 -12.75 -7.23
C LEU A 164 -15.44 -14.04 -7.57
N PRO A 165 -15.13 -15.21 -6.95
CA PRO A 165 -15.81 -16.46 -7.27
C PRO A 165 -17.33 -16.40 -7.03
N GLU A 166 -17.75 -15.76 -5.94
CA GLU A 166 -19.17 -15.61 -5.61
C GLU A 166 -19.89 -14.67 -6.60
N HIS A 167 -19.26 -13.59 -7.00
CA HIS A 167 -19.82 -12.66 -7.97
C HIS A 167 -19.95 -13.27 -9.38
N VAL A 168 -19.01 -14.12 -9.79
CA VAL A 168 -19.11 -14.88 -11.03
C VAL A 168 -20.25 -15.88 -10.95
N LYS A 169 -20.29 -16.69 -9.89
CA LYS A 169 -21.35 -17.69 -9.66
C LYS A 169 -22.77 -17.09 -9.71
N ASN A 170 -22.92 -15.87 -9.19
CA ASN A 170 -24.20 -15.16 -9.15
C ASN A 170 -24.48 -14.33 -10.42
N GLY A 171 -23.65 -14.43 -11.44
CA GLY A 171 -23.81 -13.71 -12.71
C GLY A 171 -23.60 -12.20 -12.63
N LYS A 172 -23.07 -11.69 -11.50
CA LYS A 172 -22.81 -10.27 -11.30
C LYS A 172 -21.51 -9.82 -11.97
N LEU A 173 -20.53 -10.71 -12.05
CA LEU A 173 -19.27 -10.50 -12.75
C LEU A 173 -19.19 -11.48 -13.91
N ARG A 174 -19.20 -10.97 -15.14
CA ARG A 174 -19.33 -11.76 -16.37
C ARG A 174 -18.09 -11.72 -17.24
N GLY A 175 -17.20 -10.76 -17.03
CA GLY A 175 -16.00 -10.64 -17.81
C GLY A 175 -14.87 -9.97 -17.06
N MET A 176 -13.63 -10.16 -17.54
CA MET A 176 -12.43 -9.65 -16.92
C MET A 176 -11.38 -9.26 -17.97
N VAL A 177 -10.71 -8.14 -17.72
CA VAL A 177 -9.42 -7.82 -18.34
C VAL A 177 -8.40 -7.65 -17.21
N ALA A 178 -7.37 -8.47 -17.20
CA ALA A 178 -6.36 -8.50 -16.15
C ALA A 178 -4.98 -8.10 -16.69
N PHE A 179 -4.23 -7.33 -15.89
CA PHE A 179 -2.87 -6.89 -16.22
C PHE A 179 -1.87 -7.53 -15.25
N GLY A 180 -0.88 -8.27 -15.78
CA GLY A 180 0.12 -8.95 -14.97
C GLY A 180 -0.48 -10.00 -14.03
N PHE A 181 -1.34 -10.86 -14.54
CA PHE A 181 -2.19 -11.73 -13.76
C PHE A 181 -1.60 -13.14 -13.56
N ASN A 182 -1.60 -13.63 -12.31
CA ASN A 182 -1.27 -15.01 -11.98
C ASN A 182 -2.17 -15.53 -10.86
N VAL A 183 -3.17 -16.33 -11.21
CA VAL A 183 -4.12 -16.91 -10.24
C VAL A 183 -3.44 -17.87 -9.25
N MET A 184 -2.33 -18.48 -9.62
CA MET A 184 -1.66 -19.50 -8.81
C MET A 184 -1.00 -18.96 -7.54
N ILE A 185 -0.80 -17.63 -7.44
CA ILE A 185 -0.29 -17.02 -6.21
C ILE A 185 -1.40 -16.64 -5.20
N TRP A 186 -2.65 -16.85 -5.56
CA TRP A 186 -3.79 -16.53 -4.71
C TRP A 186 -4.14 -17.67 -3.76
N PRO A 187 -4.73 -17.39 -2.58
CA PRO A 187 -5.28 -18.43 -1.73
C PRO A 187 -6.36 -19.23 -2.47
N GLN A 188 -6.30 -20.56 -2.39
CA GLN A 188 -7.26 -21.44 -3.07
C GLN A 188 -7.33 -21.21 -4.61
N PRO A 189 -6.21 -21.26 -5.33
CA PRO A 189 -6.14 -20.85 -6.74
C PRO A 189 -7.14 -21.58 -7.63
N GLN A 190 -7.47 -22.83 -7.33
CA GLN A 190 -8.42 -23.65 -8.09
C GLN A 190 -9.83 -23.03 -8.11
N VAL A 191 -10.24 -22.41 -6.99
CA VAL A 191 -11.56 -21.77 -6.89
C VAL A 191 -11.64 -20.54 -7.81
N TYR A 192 -10.55 -19.78 -7.89
CA TYR A 192 -10.49 -18.61 -8.78
C TYR A 192 -10.32 -19.01 -10.23
N ALA A 193 -9.52 -20.01 -10.54
CA ALA A 193 -9.36 -20.53 -11.90
C ALA A 193 -10.69 -21.02 -12.45
N GLU A 194 -11.45 -21.80 -11.67
CA GLU A 194 -12.78 -22.26 -12.05
C GLU A 194 -13.77 -21.12 -12.24
N ALA A 195 -13.71 -20.09 -11.37
CA ALA A 195 -14.56 -18.92 -11.53
C ALA A 195 -14.26 -18.16 -12.84
N ILE A 196 -12.98 -17.96 -13.16
CA ILE A 196 -12.56 -17.27 -14.39
C ILE A 196 -12.99 -18.04 -15.64
N LYS A 197 -12.82 -19.36 -15.63
CA LYS A 197 -13.28 -20.24 -16.71
C LYS A 197 -14.77 -20.15 -16.98
N ASN A 198 -15.57 -19.82 -15.96
CA ASN A 198 -17.04 -19.67 -16.07
C ASN A 198 -17.48 -18.25 -16.39
N MET A 199 -16.57 -17.32 -16.69
CA MET A 199 -16.92 -15.99 -17.20
C MET A 199 -17.33 -16.07 -18.66
N ASP A 200 -18.14 -15.10 -19.13
CA ASP A 200 -18.49 -14.96 -20.53
C ASP A 200 -17.32 -14.49 -21.40
N PHE A 201 -16.35 -13.80 -20.76
CA PHE A 201 -15.15 -13.28 -21.42
C PHE A 201 -14.01 -13.10 -20.44
N SER A 202 -12.80 -13.50 -20.82
CA SER A 202 -11.58 -13.30 -20.04
C SER A 202 -10.40 -12.93 -20.94
N CYS A 203 -9.69 -11.88 -20.55
CA CYS A 203 -8.47 -11.42 -21.22
C CYS A 203 -7.38 -11.13 -20.19
N ALA A 204 -6.14 -11.49 -20.48
CA ALA A 204 -5.02 -11.14 -19.63
C ALA A 204 -3.82 -10.64 -20.44
N THR A 205 -3.01 -9.74 -19.81
CA THR A 205 -1.68 -9.42 -20.28
C THR A 205 -0.64 -10.14 -19.42
N ASP A 206 0.37 -10.71 -20.00
CA ASP A 206 1.52 -11.27 -19.26
C ASP A 206 2.78 -11.29 -20.13
N TYR A 207 3.95 -11.37 -19.46
CA TYR A 207 5.26 -11.53 -20.10
C TYR A 207 5.46 -12.95 -20.59
N PHE A 208 4.90 -13.93 -19.89
CA PHE A 208 5.03 -15.34 -20.18
C PHE A 208 3.65 -16.01 -20.21
N TYR A 209 3.45 -16.86 -21.18
CA TYR A 209 2.32 -17.77 -21.13
C TYR A 209 2.56 -18.81 -20.03
N ARG A 210 1.59 -18.97 -19.14
CA ARG A 210 1.55 -19.96 -18.06
C ARG A 210 0.29 -20.79 -18.21
N ASP A 211 0.46 -22.05 -18.44
CA ASP A 211 -0.66 -22.97 -18.70
C ASP A 211 -1.69 -22.95 -17.56
N GLU A 212 -1.19 -22.95 -16.31
CA GLU A 212 -2.03 -22.98 -15.11
C GLU A 212 -2.89 -21.73 -14.92
N THR A 213 -2.52 -20.63 -15.55
CA THR A 213 -3.25 -19.36 -15.43
C THR A 213 -4.01 -19.02 -16.70
N HIS A 214 -3.43 -19.31 -17.86
CA HIS A 214 -3.87 -18.74 -19.14
C HIS A 214 -4.62 -19.74 -20.04
N HIS A 215 -4.54 -21.04 -19.72
CA HIS A 215 -5.13 -22.11 -20.55
C HIS A 215 -6.62 -21.89 -20.86
N ASP A 216 -7.37 -21.47 -19.86
CA ASP A 216 -8.83 -21.28 -19.97
C ASP A 216 -9.24 -19.82 -20.26
N MET A 217 -8.30 -18.94 -20.61
CA MET A 217 -8.59 -17.56 -20.99
C MET A 217 -8.87 -17.43 -22.49
N ASP A 218 -9.80 -16.56 -22.85
CA ASP A 218 -10.19 -16.35 -24.24
C ASP A 218 -9.11 -15.60 -25.02
N ILE A 219 -8.46 -14.59 -24.41
CA ILE A 219 -7.41 -13.78 -25.06
C ILE A 219 -6.23 -13.59 -24.13
N ILE A 220 -5.03 -13.80 -24.66
CA ILE A 220 -3.77 -13.44 -23.99
C ILE A 220 -3.02 -12.44 -24.86
N LEU A 221 -2.70 -11.28 -24.27
CA LEU A 221 -1.97 -10.22 -24.92
C LEU A 221 -0.52 -10.19 -24.39
N PRO A 222 0.50 -10.18 -25.26
CA PRO A 222 1.88 -10.13 -24.83
C PRO A 222 2.22 -8.75 -24.24
N ALA A 223 2.65 -8.73 -22.96
CA ALA A 223 3.03 -7.52 -22.26
C ALA A 223 4.50 -7.19 -22.43
N ALA A 224 4.81 -5.91 -22.58
CA ALA A 224 6.19 -5.41 -22.61
C ALA A 224 6.80 -5.41 -21.20
N MET A 225 8.04 -5.85 -21.07
CA MET A 225 8.79 -5.87 -19.81
C MET A 225 9.17 -4.46 -19.33
N ASN A 226 9.64 -4.35 -18.10
CA ASN A 226 9.98 -3.07 -17.47
C ASN A 226 10.93 -2.18 -18.28
N TYR A 227 11.87 -2.77 -19.03
CA TYR A 227 12.84 -2.02 -19.86
C TYR A 227 12.31 -1.68 -21.27
N GLU A 228 11.12 -2.19 -21.61
CA GLU A 228 10.50 -2.05 -22.94
C GLU A 228 9.32 -1.08 -22.92
N ARG A 229 9.05 -0.40 -21.79
CA ARG A 229 7.86 0.45 -21.58
C ARG A 229 8.22 1.84 -21.06
N TYR A 230 7.41 2.83 -21.44
CA TYR A 230 7.49 4.20 -20.92
C TYR A 230 6.83 4.33 -19.56
N ALA A 231 5.62 3.87 -19.44
CA ALA A 231 4.79 4.02 -18.24
C ALA A 231 4.84 2.78 -17.31
N PRO A 232 4.57 2.97 -16.00
CA PRO A 232 4.54 4.26 -15.32
C PRO A 232 5.97 4.81 -15.08
N PHE A 233 6.07 6.09 -14.73
CA PHE A 233 7.30 6.65 -14.17
C PHE A 233 7.47 6.23 -12.71
N GLY A 234 8.72 6.26 -12.20
CA GLY A 234 9.01 5.93 -10.80
C GLY A 234 8.99 7.18 -9.92
N THR A 235 8.48 7.06 -8.71
CA THR A 235 8.56 8.08 -7.66
C THR A 235 9.53 7.64 -6.56
N HIS A 236 10.28 8.58 -6.02
CA HIS A 236 11.32 8.31 -5.03
C HIS A 236 11.27 9.32 -3.90
N ALA A 237 11.83 8.93 -2.75
CA ALA A 237 11.93 9.80 -1.59
C ALA A 237 12.59 11.15 -1.94
N GLY A 238 12.12 12.21 -1.28
CA GLY A 238 12.62 13.56 -1.50
C GLY A 238 12.08 14.22 -2.78
N ASN A 239 10.87 13.86 -3.21
CA ASN A 239 10.20 14.43 -4.38
C ASN A 239 11.01 14.28 -5.67
N LYS A 240 11.48 13.10 -5.93
CA LYS A 240 12.23 12.77 -7.14
C LYS A 240 11.44 11.81 -8.01
N VAL A 241 11.58 11.97 -9.31
CA VAL A 241 11.01 11.04 -10.30
C VAL A 241 12.10 10.48 -11.18
N SER A 242 11.87 9.25 -11.64
CA SER A 242 12.66 8.62 -12.68
C SER A 242 11.76 8.18 -13.83
N VAL A 243 12.22 8.39 -15.02
CA VAL A 243 11.59 7.93 -16.27
C VAL A 243 12.50 6.93 -16.97
N ARG A 244 12.05 6.37 -18.06
CA ARG A 244 12.80 5.36 -18.83
C ARG A 244 13.09 5.85 -20.24
N THR A 245 14.13 5.28 -20.83
CA THR A 245 14.31 5.25 -22.28
C THR A 245 14.18 3.78 -22.70
N PRO A 246 12.97 3.36 -23.11
CA PRO A 246 12.71 1.96 -23.36
C PRO A 246 13.49 1.43 -24.57
N VAL A 247 13.90 0.18 -24.48
CA VAL A 247 14.36 -0.58 -25.64
C VAL A 247 13.15 -1.06 -26.43
N LYS A 248 13.38 -1.48 -27.68
CA LYS A 248 12.29 -1.99 -28.54
C LYS A 248 11.67 -3.25 -27.90
N PRO A 249 10.35 -3.31 -27.73
CA PRO A 249 9.67 -4.49 -27.25
C PRO A 249 9.91 -5.71 -28.15
N MET A 250 9.91 -6.89 -27.53
CA MET A 250 10.04 -8.15 -28.24
C MET A 250 8.73 -8.50 -28.98
N GLY A 251 8.83 -8.85 -30.24
CA GLY A 251 7.68 -9.28 -31.06
C GLY A 251 6.56 -8.24 -31.11
N GLU A 252 5.36 -8.64 -30.73
CA GLU A 252 4.15 -7.81 -30.71
C GLU A 252 3.84 -7.23 -29.32
N ALA A 253 4.72 -7.44 -28.33
CA ALA A 253 4.50 -6.99 -26.96
C ALA A 253 4.24 -5.48 -26.88
N LYS A 254 3.28 -5.10 -26.08
CA LYS A 254 2.90 -3.71 -25.79
C LYS A 254 2.88 -3.49 -24.27
N GLU A 255 3.16 -2.27 -23.85
CA GLU A 255 3.06 -1.93 -22.44
C GLU A 255 1.59 -1.92 -21.96
N ASP A 256 1.37 -2.36 -20.72
CA ASP A 256 0.03 -2.46 -20.13
C ASP A 256 -0.72 -1.13 -20.19
N TRP A 257 -0.04 -0.01 -19.96
CA TRP A 257 -0.63 1.32 -20.05
C TRP A 257 -1.13 1.63 -21.48
N TRP A 258 -0.34 1.29 -22.48
CA TRP A 258 -0.79 1.46 -23.87
C TRP A 258 -2.01 0.61 -24.15
N ILE A 259 -2.03 -0.66 -23.74
CA ILE A 259 -3.18 -1.56 -23.93
C ILE A 259 -4.42 -0.98 -23.23
N ALA A 260 -4.29 -0.56 -21.96
CA ALA A 260 -5.41 0.02 -21.22
C ALA A 260 -5.95 1.31 -21.85
N LEU A 261 -5.05 2.19 -22.30
CA LEU A 261 -5.44 3.44 -22.96
C LEU A 261 -6.10 3.19 -24.32
N GLN A 262 -5.61 2.23 -25.10
CA GLN A 262 -6.27 1.86 -26.37
C GLN A 262 -7.68 1.30 -26.14
N LEU A 263 -7.84 0.42 -25.14
CA LEU A 263 -9.18 -0.08 -24.78
C LEU A 263 -10.11 1.07 -24.35
N GLY A 264 -9.59 2.02 -23.57
CA GLY A 264 -10.33 3.22 -23.20
C GLY A 264 -10.77 4.04 -24.42
N CYS A 265 -9.88 4.29 -25.37
CA CYS A 265 -10.19 5.02 -26.61
C CYS A 265 -11.26 4.33 -27.48
N LEU A 266 -11.47 3.02 -27.33
CA LEU A 266 -12.48 2.29 -28.05
C LEU A 266 -13.89 2.39 -27.44
N VAL A 267 -13.95 2.72 -26.14
CA VAL A 267 -15.24 2.73 -25.40
C VAL A 267 -15.73 4.14 -25.05
N ASP A 268 -14.87 5.14 -25.12
CA ASP A 268 -15.19 6.54 -24.83
C ASP A 268 -14.34 7.51 -25.66
N ASP A 269 -14.48 8.84 -25.47
CA ASP A 269 -13.70 9.85 -26.20
C ASP A 269 -12.19 9.62 -25.97
N PRO A 270 -11.39 9.42 -27.03
CA PRO A 270 -9.95 9.21 -26.93
C PRO A 270 -9.21 10.29 -26.12
N LYS A 271 -9.74 11.50 -26.05
CA LYS A 271 -9.15 12.59 -25.27
C LYS A 271 -9.12 12.30 -23.77
N HIS A 272 -10.10 11.58 -23.26
CA HIS A 272 -10.14 11.14 -21.87
C HIS A 272 -9.05 10.10 -21.57
N PHE A 273 -8.52 9.46 -22.58
CA PHE A 273 -7.47 8.45 -22.51
C PHE A 273 -6.17 8.90 -23.18
N PHE A 274 -5.90 10.21 -23.20
CA PHE A 274 -4.66 10.79 -23.73
C PHE A 274 -4.35 10.39 -25.18
N ASP A 275 -5.38 10.20 -26.01
CA ASP A 275 -5.29 9.69 -27.38
C ASP A 275 -4.54 8.34 -27.49
N GLY A 276 -4.57 7.54 -26.41
CA GLY A 276 -3.89 6.24 -26.34
C GLY A 276 -2.37 6.32 -26.11
N ASP A 277 -1.84 7.48 -25.71
CA ASP A 277 -0.40 7.73 -25.58
C ASP A 277 0.05 7.68 -24.10
N PRO A 278 0.83 6.66 -23.68
CA PRO A 278 1.32 6.53 -22.31
C PRO A 278 2.22 7.69 -21.85
N VAL A 279 2.96 8.32 -22.75
CA VAL A 279 3.82 9.46 -22.40
C VAL A 279 2.97 10.69 -22.11
N LYS A 280 1.93 10.94 -22.90
CA LYS A 280 0.94 12.00 -22.59
C LYS A 280 0.25 11.77 -21.25
N ALA A 281 -0.09 10.52 -20.94
CA ALA A 281 -0.67 10.15 -19.65
C ALA A 281 0.28 10.42 -18.48
N CYS A 282 1.57 10.07 -18.60
CA CYS A 282 2.58 10.44 -17.63
C CYS A 282 2.75 11.96 -17.51
N ASP A 283 2.74 12.68 -18.61
CA ASP A 283 2.90 14.13 -18.66
C ASP A 283 1.74 14.89 -18.03
N SER A 284 0.53 14.32 -17.98
CA SER A 284 -0.60 14.94 -17.29
C SER A 284 -0.30 15.14 -15.80
N ILE A 285 0.43 14.21 -15.20
CA ILE A 285 0.86 14.28 -13.79
C ILE A 285 2.17 15.06 -13.65
N LEU A 286 3.16 14.76 -14.48
CA LEU A 286 4.50 15.37 -14.38
C LEU A 286 4.49 16.88 -14.57
N LYS A 287 3.60 17.43 -15.41
CA LYS A 287 3.45 18.87 -15.62
C LYS A 287 3.00 19.61 -14.37
N GLU A 288 2.12 19.01 -13.58
CA GLU A 288 1.71 19.58 -12.28
C GLU A 288 2.86 19.63 -11.28
N TRP A 289 3.84 18.72 -11.44
CA TRP A 289 5.05 18.68 -10.61
C TRP A 289 6.19 19.52 -11.16
N GLY A 290 5.95 20.28 -12.24
CA GLY A 290 6.91 21.22 -12.83
C GLY A 290 7.96 20.57 -13.75
N THR A 291 7.68 19.39 -14.31
CA THR A 291 8.54 18.73 -15.29
C THR A 291 7.72 18.06 -16.41
N THR A 292 8.40 17.49 -17.38
CA THR A 292 7.82 16.63 -18.41
C THR A 292 8.59 15.33 -18.49
N TYR A 293 8.01 14.33 -19.15
CA TYR A 293 8.70 13.07 -19.42
C TYR A 293 10.00 13.29 -20.21
N ALA A 294 9.93 14.13 -21.25
CA ALA A 294 11.07 14.45 -22.08
C ALA A 294 12.19 15.19 -21.31
N ASP A 295 11.84 16.10 -20.41
CA ASP A 295 12.84 16.79 -19.58
C ASP A 295 13.47 15.86 -18.55
N ALA A 296 12.68 14.99 -17.95
CA ALA A 296 13.19 13.97 -17.06
C ALA A 296 14.11 12.97 -17.78
N GLN A 297 13.84 12.63 -19.06
CA GLN A 297 14.74 11.79 -19.86
C GLN A 297 16.10 12.45 -20.11
N LYS A 298 16.15 13.76 -20.35
CA LYS A 298 17.43 14.50 -20.53
C LYS A 298 18.30 14.45 -19.28
N ASN A 299 17.71 14.26 -18.11
CA ASN A 299 18.42 14.21 -16.83
C ASN A 299 18.99 12.82 -16.50
N LEU A 300 18.66 11.80 -17.27
CA LEU A 300 19.17 10.44 -17.04
C LEU A 300 20.71 10.38 -17.10
N PRO A 301 21.35 9.55 -16.26
CA PRO A 301 20.77 8.56 -15.34
C PRO A 301 20.31 9.14 -13.98
N ASN A 302 20.35 10.44 -13.78
CA ASN A 302 19.92 11.07 -12.53
C ASN A 302 18.39 11.11 -12.44
N MET A 303 17.90 11.13 -11.21
CA MET A 303 16.49 11.38 -10.94
C MET A 303 16.21 12.88 -11.06
N THR A 304 15.02 13.23 -11.55
CA THR A 304 14.58 14.62 -11.67
C THR A 304 13.89 15.07 -10.40
N GLN A 305 14.33 16.20 -9.84
CA GLN A 305 13.68 16.84 -8.70
C GLN A 305 12.36 17.46 -9.17
N VAL A 306 11.28 17.21 -8.45
CA VAL A 306 9.95 17.74 -8.74
C VAL A 306 9.40 18.56 -7.56
N GLN A 307 8.33 19.32 -7.82
CA GLN A 307 7.65 20.10 -6.80
C GLN A 307 6.98 19.21 -5.77
N GLY A 308 7.06 19.59 -4.49
CA GLY A 308 6.46 18.87 -3.39
C GLY A 308 6.88 19.40 -2.04
N ALA A 309 6.28 18.89 -0.99
CA ALA A 309 6.64 19.25 0.38
C ALA A 309 8.06 18.78 0.70
N LYS A 310 8.85 19.62 1.34
CA LYS A 310 10.17 19.19 1.84
C LYS A 310 10.00 18.18 2.94
N GLN A 311 10.77 17.09 2.88
CA GLN A 311 10.86 16.15 3.99
C GLN A 311 11.47 16.89 5.18
N GLN A 312 10.75 16.93 6.28
CA GLN A 312 11.19 17.48 7.55
C GLN A 312 10.76 16.56 8.68
N GLN A 313 11.30 16.77 9.85
CA GLN A 313 11.05 15.95 11.03
C GLN A 313 10.09 16.66 11.98
N LEU A 314 9.53 15.90 12.94
CA LEU A 314 8.60 16.41 13.94
C LEU A 314 7.43 17.21 13.34
N LYS A 315 6.94 16.72 12.20
CA LYS A 315 5.83 17.38 11.47
C LYS A 315 4.58 17.53 12.33
N TYR A 316 4.33 16.57 13.22
CA TYR A 316 3.20 16.62 14.16
C TYR A 316 3.33 17.79 15.15
N GLU A 317 4.53 18.14 15.60
CA GLU A 317 4.74 19.31 16.47
C GLU A 317 4.48 20.64 15.74
N GLN A 318 4.70 20.64 14.44
CA GLN A 318 4.51 21.81 13.58
C GLN A 318 3.08 21.90 13.01
N GLY A 319 2.20 20.95 13.34
CA GLY A 319 0.83 20.92 12.83
C GLY A 319 0.68 20.53 11.36
N LEU A 320 1.73 20.02 10.73
CA LEU A 320 1.73 19.70 9.29
C LEU A 320 0.86 18.49 8.90
N PRO A 321 0.68 17.45 9.75
CA PRO A 321 -0.23 16.36 9.43
C PRO A 321 -1.71 16.77 9.47
N ARG A 322 -2.05 17.83 10.20
CA ARG A 322 -3.44 18.22 10.46
C ARG A 322 -3.90 19.33 9.53
N PRO A 323 -5.11 19.21 8.95
CA PRO A 323 -5.66 20.25 8.07
C PRO A 323 -5.75 21.64 8.73
N ALA A 324 -5.98 21.68 10.04
CA ALA A 324 -6.08 22.94 10.80
C ALA A 324 -4.71 23.59 11.15
N GLY A 325 -3.57 22.94 10.82
CA GLY A 325 -2.24 23.45 11.16
C GLY A 325 -1.92 23.48 12.65
N GLN A 326 -2.71 22.83 13.49
CA GLN A 326 -2.48 22.72 14.92
C GLN A 326 -1.55 21.54 15.24
N PRO A 327 -0.65 21.66 16.24
CA PRO A 327 0.18 20.53 16.66
C PRO A 327 -0.65 19.28 16.97
N GLY A 328 -0.17 18.13 16.55
CA GLY A 328 -0.81 16.83 16.74
C GLY A 328 -0.80 15.95 15.51
N PHE A 329 -1.39 14.77 15.66
CA PHE A 329 -1.58 13.78 14.62
C PHE A 329 -2.97 13.94 13.97
N ASP A 330 -3.12 13.53 12.74
CA ASP A 330 -4.41 13.54 12.04
C ASP A 330 -5.25 12.31 12.45
N THR A 331 -5.66 12.33 13.69
CA THR A 331 -6.46 11.29 14.35
C THR A 331 -7.58 11.95 15.17
N PRO A 332 -8.66 11.24 15.53
CA PRO A 332 -9.73 11.77 16.37
C PRO A 332 -9.26 12.38 17.69
N SER A 333 -8.29 11.75 18.35
CA SER A 333 -7.70 12.26 19.61
C SER A 333 -6.65 13.34 19.41
N SER A 334 -6.23 13.61 18.16
CA SER A 334 -5.08 14.47 17.81
C SER A 334 -3.73 13.93 18.31
N THR A 335 -3.69 12.70 18.76
CA THR A 335 -2.49 12.00 19.25
C THR A 335 -2.25 10.71 18.47
N ASN A 336 -1.11 10.08 18.66
CA ASN A 336 -0.83 8.76 18.12
C ASN A 336 -1.64 7.72 18.88
N GLU A 337 -2.62 7.07 18.23
CA GLU A 337 -3.53 6.14 18.86
C GLU A 337 -2.98 4.72 18.87
N LEU A 338 -2.66 4.21 20.05
CA LEU A 338 -2.28 2.81 20.21
C LEU A 338 -3.50 1.90 20.03
N SER A 339 -3.26 0.73 19.48
CA SER A 339 -4.28 -0.32 19.39
C SER A 339 -3.66 -1.68 19.73
N TYR A 340 -4.42 -2.51 20.41
CA TYR A 340 -4.00 -3.77 20.99
C TYR A 340 -5.12 -4.81 20.94
#